data_84bca8b01211e518522cee0991b54751
#
_entry.id   84bca8b01211e518522cee0991b54751
#
_cell.length_a   1.000
_cell.length_b   1.000
_cell.length_c   1.000
_cell.angle_alpha   90.00
_cell.angle_beta   90.00
_cell.angle_gamma   90.00
#
_symmetry.space_group_name_H-M   'P 1'
#
loop_
_entity.id
_entity.type
_entity.pdbx_description
1 polymer ?
#
loop_
_entity_poly.entity_id
_entity_poly.type
_entity_poly.pdbx_seq_one_letter_code
_entity_poly.pdbx_strand_id
1 'polypeptide(L)'
;RVARQINTSYKLFPAEWDKRHSRIVIISPDKDRQQYLLSLDKKITEDIDRLENVITVLERKGGAFTADGVTSAFHGEHRGLFFLVFMREVINGLKYQGKVRTVETYNSALNSFMRFMGGKDVPLRDMDFDLIIAYEAWLKSKEISMNTISFYMRILRATYNRAVEKELVTQRFPFKYVYTGVERTTKRAVPLRVMKQLRMLDLSIYPAKRFARDMLLFSFYTRGMSMVDMAFLRKKD
;
A
#
# COMPACT_ATOMS: atom_id res chain seq x y z
N ARG A 1 17.44 13.01 35.60
CA ARG A 1 17.28 13.05 34.11
C ARG A 1 17.07 11.63 33.62
N VAL A 2 16.00 11.41 32.89
CA VAL A 2 15.70 10.10 32.26
C VAL A 2 16.20 10.18 30.83
N ALA A 3 17.19 9.34 30.47
CA ALA A 3 17.67 9.21 29.12
C ALA A 3 16.87 8.12 28.39
N ARG A 4 16.56 8.35 27.12
CA ARG A 4 15.96 7.36 26.21
C ARG A 4 16.79 7.24 24.96
N GLN A 5 16.83 6.04 24.39
CA GLN A 5 17.53 5.76 23.15
C GLN A 5 16.52 5.59 22.01
N ILE A 6 16.79 6.23 20.89
CA ILE A 6 16.08 6.01 19.63
C ILE A 6 16.90 5.03 18.83
N ASN A 7 16.36 3.85 18.58
CA ASN A 7 17.04 2.83 17.77
C ASN A 7 16.92 3.21 16.29
N THR A 8 18.07 3.47 15.67
CA THR A 8 18.19 3.66 14.23
C THR A 8 18.73 2.38 13.59
N SER A 9 18.34 2.07 12.36
CA SER A 9 18.89 0.93 11.60
C SER A 9 20.28 1.22 11.01
N TYR A 10 20.91 2.32 11.42
CA TYR A 10 22.21 2.76 10.90
C TYR A 10 23.34 1.89 11.43
N LYS A 11 24.29 1.55 10.54
CA LYS A 11 25.44 0.71 10.87
C LYS A 11 26.72 1.48 10.61
N LEU A 12 27.50 1.66 11.68
CA LEU A 12 28.83 2.30 11.68
C LEU A 12 29.86 1.36 12.28
N PHE A 13 31.06 1.40 11.78
CA PHE A 13 32.20 0.82 12.51
C PHE A 13 32.64 1.76 13.65
N PRO A 14 33.19 1.22 14.76
CA PRO A 14 33.62 2.04 15.90
C PRO A 14 34.60 3.16 15.53
N ALA A 15 35.45 2.94 14.52
CA ALA A 15 36.42 3.92 14.01
C ALA A 15 35.79 5.07 13.21
N GLU A 16 34.54 4.89 12.73
CA GLU A 16 33.81 5.87 11.93
C GLU A 16 32.98 6.84 12.79
N TRP A 17 33.01 6.70 14.12
CA TRP A 17 32.28 7.56 15.05
C TRP A 17 33.19 8.27 16.04
N ASP A 18 33.19 9.59 15.96
CA ASP A 18 33.88 10.44 16.95
C ASP A 18 32.96 10.68 18.16
N LYS A 19 33.28 9.99 19.27
CA LYS A 19 32.51 10.11 20.53
C LYS A 19 32.62 11.50 21.18
N ARG A 20 33.72 12.23 20.94
CA ARG A 20 33.92 13.56 21.57
C ARG A 20 33.04 14.62 20.90
N HIS A 21 32.94 14.56 19.59
CA HIS A 21 32.23 15.56 18.80
C HIS A 21 30.87 15.07 18.32
N SER A 22 30.48 13.81 18.65
CA SER A 22 29.21 13.18 18.25
C SER A 22 28.92 13.27 16.74
N ARG A 23 29.95 12.97 15.92
CA ARG A 23 29.88 13.08 14.46
C ARG A 23 30.48 11.88 13.75
N ILE A 24 30.10 11.68 12.51
CA ILE A 24 30.70 10.67 11.63
C ILE A 24 32.07 11.16 11.16
N VAL A 25 33.06 10.26 11.21
CA VAL A 25 34.39 10.48 10.69
C VAL A 25 34.51 9.77 9.35
N ILE A 26 34.68 10.55 8.28
CA ILE A 26 34.75 10.03 6.91
C ILE A 26 36.23 9.73 6.58
N ILE A 27 36.74 8.65 7.14
CA ILE A 27 38.10 8.15 6.86
C ILE A 27 37.96 6.71 6.33
N SER A 28 37.60 6.56 5.07
CA SER A 28 37.66 5.26 4.41
C SER A 28 38.42 5.36 3.09
N PRO A 29 39.32 4.42 2.77
CA PRO A 29 39.96 4.37 1.47
C PRO A 29 39.02 3.95 0.35
N ASP A 30 37.86 3.37 0.68
CA ASP A 30 36.85 2.91 -0.25
C ASP A 30 35.86 4.04 -0.57
N LYS A 31 35.72 4.39 -1.84
CA LYS A 31 34.81 5.45 -2.34
C LYS A 31 33.34 5.13 -2.07
N ASP A 32 32.94 3.87 -2.19
CA ASP A 32 31.55 3.46 -1.96
C ASP A 32 31.20 3.60 -0.48
N ARG A 33 32.17 3.27 0.41
CA ARG A 33 32.01 3.45 1.84
C ARG A 33 31.97 4.93 2.23
N GLN A 34 32.80 5.78 1.60
CA GLN A 34 32.75 7.23 1.82
C GLN A 34 31.38 7.81 1.43
N GLN A 35 30.86 7.42 0.27
CA GLN A 35 29.54 7.87 -0.19
C GLN A 35 28.43 7.40 0.75
N TYR A 36 28.52 6.17 1.26
CA TYR A 36 27.59 5.68 2.28
C TYR A 36 27.67 6.52 3.56
N LEU A 37 28.87 6.82 4.09
CA LEU A 37 29.06 7.62 5.29
C LEU A 37 28.53 9.05 5.13
N LEU A 38 28.75 9.69 3.97
CA LEU A 38 28.18 11.01 3.63
C LEU A 38 26.64 10.96 3.61
N SER A 39 26.07 9.92 3.00
CA SER A 39 24.62 9.75 2.97
C SER A 39 24.05 9.52 4.37
N LEU A 40 24.80 8.84 5.23
CA LEU A 40 24.41 8.54 6.60
C LEU A 40 24.50 9.77 7.50
N ASP A 41 25.54 10.59 7.34
CA ASP A 41 25.69 11.86 8.05
C ASP A 41 24.53 12.80 7.77
N LYS A 42 24.16 12.91 6.49
CA LYS A 42 22.98 13.68 6.08
C LYS A 42 21.69 13.16 6.75
N LYS A 43 21.49 11.83 6.78
CA LYS A 43 20.31 11.22 7.41
C LYS A 43 20.26 11.46 8.91
N ILE A 44 21.40 11.37 9.58
CA ILE A 44 21.48 11.65 11.02
C ILE A 44 21.15 13.12 11.30
N THR A 45 21.66 14.04 10.50
CA THR A 45 21.33 15.47 10.62
C THR A 45 19.84 15.70 10.44
N GLU A 46 19.23 15.12 9.39
CA GLU A 46 17.78 15.18 9.15
C GLU A 46 16.96 14.60 10.31
N ASP A 47 17.43 13.53 10.95
CA ASP A 47 16.74 12.92 12.11
C ASP A 47 16.89 13.79 13.38
N ILE A 48 18.00 14.48 13.57
CA ILE A 48 18.20 15.43 14.67
C ILE A 48 17.27 16.63 14.50
N ASP A 49 17.25 17.26 13.31
CA ASP A 49 16.36 18.39 13.00
C ASP A 49 14.89 18.02 13.24
N ARG A 50 14.51 16.79 12.88
CA ARG A 50 13.18 16.27 13.11
C ARG A 50 12.88 16.10 14.59
N LEU A 51 13.81 15.54 15.35
CA LEU A 51 13.65 15.37 16.79
C LEU A 51 13.46 16.73 17.49
N GLU A 52 14.21 17.75 17.08
CA GLU A 52 14.10 19.11 17.57
C GLU A 52 12.72 19.71 17.21
N ASN A 53 12.21 19.47 16.01
CA ASN A 53 10.87 19.88 15.61
C ASN A 53 9.80 19.20 16.44
N VAL A 54 9.89 17.89 16.72
CA VAL A 54 8.97 17.17 17.61
C VAL A 54 8.95 17.81 18.99
N ILE A 55 10.10 18.09 19.56
CA ILE A 55 10.22 18.74 20.88
C ILE A 55 9.56 20.12 20.83
N THR A 56 9.85 20.94 19.84
CA THR A 56 9.26 22.28 19.67
C THR A 56 7.73 22.23 19.57
N VAL A 57 7.18 21.25 18.83
CA VAL A 57 5.73 21.06 18.72
C VAL A 57 5.11 20.65 20.06
N LEU A 58 5.77 19.77 20.81
CA LEU A 58 5.29 19.35 22.13
C LEU A 58 5.34 20.51 23.14
N GLU A 59 6.37 21.33 23.11
CA GLU A 59 6.51 22.54 23.94
C GLU A 59 5.38 23.56 23.66
N ARG A 60 5.06 23.80 22.36
CA ARG A 60 3.97 24.71 21.95
C ARG A 60 2.58 24.24 22.40
N LYS A 61 2.39 22.92 22.56
CA LYS A 61 1.11 22.38 23.08
C LYS A 61 0.89 22.62 24.57
N GLY A 62 1.87 23.17 25.29
CA GLY A 62 1.73 23.68 26.67
C GLY A 62 1.54 22.62 27.75
N GLY A 63 1.82 21.35 27.47
CA GLY A 63 1.73 20.24 28.42
C GLY A 63 3.12 19.75 28.87
N ALA A 64 3.23 19.23 30.09
CA ALA A 64 4.42 18.53 30.52
C ALA A 64 4.56 17.25 29.68
N PHE A 65 5.67 17.11 28.95
CA PHE A 65 5.98 15.91 28.17
C PHE A 65 7.17 15.17 28.78
N THR A 66 7.17 13.85 28.60
CA THR A 66 8.24 12.96 29.08
C THR A 66 9.16 12.57 27.92
N ALA A 67 10.35 12.07 28.22
CA ALA A 67 11.25 11.49 27.22
C ALA A 67 10.57 10.34 26.44
N ASP A 68 9.67 9.57 27.07
CA ASP A 68 8.87 8.54 26.40
C ASP A 68 7.84 9.17 25.45
N GLY A 69 7.25 10.30 25.80
CA GLY A 69 6.36 11.06 24.91
C GLY A 69 7.06 11.57 23.66
N VAL A 70 8.30 12.08 23.82
CA VAL A 70 9.13 12.53 22.69
C VAL A 70 9.49 11.35 21.78
N THR A 71 9.95 10.23 22.35
CA THR A 71 10.30 9.05 21.54
C THR A 71 9.08 8.47 20.84
N SER A 72 7.91 8.44 21.49
CA SER A 72 6.65 7.98 20.91
C SER A 72 6.17 8.90 19.78
N ALA A 73 6.29 10.21 19.94
CA ALA A 73 5.96 11.19 18.89
C ALA A 73 6.93 11.08 17.71
N PHE A 74 8.23 10.99 17.96
CA PHE A 74 9.26 10.79 16.95
C PHE A 74 9.04 9.49 16.14
N HIS A 75 8.72 8.38 16.82
CA HIS A 75 8.38 7.12 16.16
C HIS A 75 7.01 7.16 15.49
N GLY A 76 6.06 7.96 16.03
CA GLY A 76 4.74 8.20 15.42
C GLY A 76 4.85 8.92 14.09
N GLU A 77 5.68 9.96 14.01
CA GLU A 77 6.02 10.64 12.76
C GLU A 77 6.75 9.69 11.78
N HIS A 78 7.64 8.83 12.27
CA HIS A 78 8.27 7.81 11.43
C HIS A 78 7.28 6.79 10.86
N ARG A 79 6.24 6.41 11.62
CA ARG A 79 5.23 5.46 11.12
C ARG A 79 4.46 6.02 9.93
N GLY A 80 4.13 7.32 9.95
CA GLY A 80 3.46 7.99 8.82
C GLY A 80 4.36 8.24 7.60
N LEU A 81 5.69 8.17 7.76
CA LEU A 81 6.65 8.48 6.68
C LEU A 81 6.97 7.28 5.78
N PHE A 82 6.58 6.06 6.14
CA PHE A 82 6.80 4.86 5.34
C PHE A 82 5.50 4.41 4.67
N PHE A 83 5.60 4.09 3.38
CA PHE A 83 4.44 3.85 2.55
C PHE A 83 3.62 2.62 2.96
N LEU A 84 4.27 1.48 3.24
CA LEU A 84 3.55 0.25 3.63
C LEU A 84 2.90 0.39 5.01
N VAL A 85 3.58 1.06 5.96
CA VAL A 85 3.01 1.37 7.28
C VAL A 85 1.80 2.28 7.13
N PHE A 86 1.93 3.37 6.37
CA PHE A 86 0.83 4.29 6.10
C PHE A 86 -0.35 3.59 5.40
N MET A 87 -0.06 2.71 4.42
CA MET A 87 -1.10 1.95 3.74
C MET A 87 -1.86 1.01 4.70
N ARG A 88 -1.17 0.39 5.68
CA ARG A 88 -1.84 -0.40 6.73
C ARG A 88 -2.74 0.46 7.61
N GLU A 89 -2.35 1.68 7.94
CA GLU A 89 -3.22 2.63 8.68
C GLU A 89 -4.48 2.97 7.88
N VAL A 90 -4.34 3.24 6.58
CA VAL A 90 -5.48 3.45 5.68
C VAL A 90 -6.41 2.24 5.66
N ILE A 91 -5.87 1.02 5.57
CA ILE A 91 -6.63 -0.23 5.60
C ILE A 91 -7.39 -0.37 6.92
N ASN A 92 -6.73 -0.10 8.05
CA ASN A 92 -7.38 -0.15 9.36
C ASN A 92 -8.53 0.86 9.46
N GLY A 93 -8.34 2.09 8.96
CA GLY A 93 -9.41 3.08 8.89
C GLY A 93 -10.61 2.61 8.05
N LEU A 94 -10.35 1.96 6.90
CA LEU A 94 -11.41 1.37 6.07
C LEU A 94 -12.13 0.22 6.78
N LYS A 95 -11.40 -0.58 7.57
CA LYS A 95 -11.97 -1.66 8.38
C LYS A 95 -12.92 -1.13 9.45
N TYR A 96 -12.53 -0.07 10.16
CA TYR A 96 -13.41 0.60 11.14
C TYR A 96 -14.69 1.17 10.50
N GLN A 97 -14.62 1.56 9.21
CA GLN A 97 -15.79 2.02 8.45
C GLN A 97 -16.67 0.87 7.91
N GLY A 98 -16.36 -0.40 8.21
CA GLY A 98 -17.10 -1.56 7.73
C GLY A 98 -16.94 -1.85 6.22
N LYS A 99 -15.97 -1.24 5.52
CA LYS A 99 -15.75 -1.37 4.08
C LYS A 99 -14.98 -2.64 3.73
N VAL A 100 -15.51 -3.82 4.09
CA VAL A 100 -14.84 -5.12 4.00
C VAL A 100 -14.24 -5.39 2.62
N ARG A 101 -15.03 -5.25 1.54
CA ARG A 101 -14.57 -5.46 0.15
C ARG A 101 -13.42 -4.54 -0.23
N THR A 102 -13.47 -3.27 0.19
CA THR A 102 -12.39 -2.31 -0.06
C THR A 102 -11.13 -2.70 0.70
N VAL A 103 -11.25 -3.18 1.93
CA VAL A 103 -10.13 -3.71 2.72
C VAL A 103 -9.44 -4.87 2.01
N GLU A 104 -10.20 -5.84 1.48
CA GLU A 104 -9.67 -6.96 0.71
C GLU A 104 -8.86 -6.49 -0.52
N THR A 105 -9.40 -5.51 -1.25
CA THR A 105 -8.74 -4.95 -2.45
C THR A 105 -7.45 -4.21 -2.10
N TYR A 106 -7.44 -3.42 -1.03
CA TYR A 106 -6.25 -2.73 -0.55
C TYR A 106 -5.19 -3.70 -0.05
N ASN A 107 -5.58 -4.75 0.69
CA ASN A 107 -4.66 -5.81 1.12
C ASN A 107 -4.01 -6.54 -0.05
N SER A 108 -4.75 -6.80 -1.13
CA SER A 108 -4.20 -7.42 -2.34
C SER A 108 -3.10 -6.56 -2.97
N ALA A 109 -3.32 -5.26 -3.09
CA ALA A 109 -2.32 -4.32 -3.60
C ALA A 109 -1.12 -4.18 -2.66
N LEU A 110 -1.36 -4.08 -1.33
CA LEU A 110 -0.31 -4.04 -0.30
C LEU A 110 0.60 -5.27 -0.40
N ASN A 111 0.02 -6.47 -0.42
CA ASN A 111 0.77 -7.72 -0.47
C ASN A 111 1.57 -7.86 -1.77
N SER A 112 1.04 -7.37 -2.89
CA SER A 112 1.75 -7.37 -4.17
C SER A 112 2.94 -6.43 -4.14
N PHE A 113 2.77 -5.20 -3.67
CA PHE A 113 3.86 -4.23 -3.58
C PHE A 113 4.92 -4.64 -2.54
N MET A 114 4.50 -5.18 -1.39
CA MET A 114 5.41 -5.71 -0.37
C MET A 114 6.29 -6.85 -0.90
N ARG A 115 5.75 -7.74 -1.76
CA ARG A 115 6.54 -8.80 -2.42
C ARG A 115 7.58 -8.22 -3.38
N PHE A 116 7.22 -7.21 -4.16
CA PHE A 116 8.15 -6.50 -5.03
C PHE A 116 9.29 -5.87 -4.23
N MET A 117 8.99 -5.23 -3.10
CA MET A 117 9.96 -4.59 -2.22
C MET A 117 10.80 -5.58 -1.38
N GLY A 118 10.58 -6.90 -1.51
CA GLY A 118 11.28 -7.91 -0.70
C GLY A 118 11.02 -7.79 0.80
N GLY A 119 9.83 -7.31 1.17
CA GLY A 119 9.44 -7.08 2.58
C GLY A 119 9.98 -5.80 3.20
N LYS A 120 10.81 -5.04 2.50
CA LYS A 120 11.31 -3.73 2.96
C LYS A 120 10.24 -2.66 2.74
N ASP A 121 10.16 -1.69 3.65
CA ASP A 121 9.30 -0.53 3.46
C ASP A 121 10.06 0.58 2.73
N VAL A 122 9.34 1.49 2.10
CA VAL A 122 9.88 2.62 1.36
C VAL A 122 9.40 3.93 1.99
N PRO A 123 10.28 4.90 2.25
CA PRO A 123 9.85 6.22 2.69
C PRO A 123 8.92 6.87 1.66
N LEU A 124 7.88 7.58 2.13
CA LEU A 124 6.93 8.29 1.23
C LEU A 124 7.64 9.28 0.30
N ARG A 125 8.70 9.91 0.77
CA ARG A 125 9.53 10.85 -0.02
C ARG A 125 10.29 10.18 -1.17
N ASP A 126 10.57 8.87 -1.04
CA ASP A 126 11.30 8.07 -2.01
C ASP A 126 10.36 7.32 -2.98
N MET A 127 9.04 7.54 -2.84
CA MET A 127 8.04 7.09 -3.79
C MET A 127 8.10 7.97 -5.05
N ASP A 128 8.96 7.62 -5.98
CA ASP A 128 9.15 8.32 -7.24
C ASP A 128 8.60 7.51 -8.43
N PHE A 129 8.67 8.11 -9.63
CA PHE A 129 8.19 7.47 -10.85
C PHE A 129 9.05 6.27 -11.28
N ASP A 130 10.37 6.28 -10.99
CA ASP A 130 11.27 5.18 -11.35
C ASP A 130 10.93 3.91 -10.58
N LEU A 131 10.68 4.04 -9.27
CA LEU A 131 10.25 2.93 -8.42
C LEU A 131 8.92 2.34 -8.93
N ILE A 132 7.96 3.19 -9.31
CA ILE A 132 6.64 2.75 -9.74
C ILE A 132 6.69 2.12 -11.14
N ILE A 133 7.53 2.64 -12.05
CA ILE A 133 7.81 2.01 -13.35
C ILE A 133 8.47 0.65 -13.16
N ALA A 134 9.44 0.54 -12.25
CA ALA A 134 10.09 -0.74 -11.93
C ALA A 134 9.09 -1.76 -11.38
N TYR A 135 8.16 -1.32 -10.53
CA TYR A 135 7.08 -2.19 -10.04
C TYR A 135 6.14 -2.64 -11.16
N GLU A 136 5.77 -1.76 -12.09
CA GLU A 136 4.97 -2.13 -13.26
C GLU A 136 5.68 -3.17 -14.12
N ALA A 137 6.98 -2.96 -14.40
CA ALA A 137 7.80 -3.91 -15.16
C ALA A 137 7.89 -5.27 -14.45
N TRP A 138 8.05 -5.28 -13.13
CA TRP A 138 8.04 -6.51 -12.34
C TRP A 138 6.69 -7.23 -12.41
N LEU A 139 5.56 -6.53 -12.36
CA LEU A 139 4.24 -7.15 -12.53
C LEU A 139 4.07 -7.76 -13.91
N LYS A 140 4.55 -7.07 -14.96
CA LYS A 140 4.54 -7.59 -16.35
C LYS A 140 5.40 -8.84 -16.49
N SER A 141 6.58 -8.89 -15.85
CA SER A 141 7.44 -10.08 -15.83
C SER A 141 6.83 -11.29 -15.10
N LYS A 142 5.82 -11.06 -14.26
CA LYS A 142 5.01 -12.10 -13.60
C LYS A 142 3.74 -12.45 -14.38
N GLU A 143 3.62 -11.98 -15.62
CA GLU A 143 2.47 -12.22 -16.51
C GLU A 143 1.13 -11.77 -15.92
N ILE A 144 1.17 -10.75 -15.04
CA ILE A 144 -0.04 -10.16 -14.46
C ILE A 144 -0.79 -9.37 -15.53
N SER A 145 -2.11 -9.58 -15.63
CA SER A 145 -2.94 -8.89 -16.63
C SER A 145 -2.92 -7.37 -16.45
N MET A 146 -3.01 -6.62 -17.55
CA MET A 146 -2.99 -5.15 -17.55
C MET A 146 -4.08 -4.54 -16.66
N ASN A 147 -5.26 -5.18 -16.60
CA ASN A 147 -6.35 -4.72 -15.72
C ASN A 147 -5.99 -4.89 -14.24
N THR A 148 -5.29 -5.96 -13.87
CA THR A 148 -4.79 -6.16 -12.49
C THR A 148 -3.67 -5.19 -12.15
N ILE A 149 -2.76 -4.92 -13.09
CA ILE A 149 -1.71 -3.91 -12.95
C ILE A 149 -2.35 -2.54 -12.69
N SER A 150 -3.28 -2.13 -13.55
CA SER A 150 -4.04 -0.89 -13.39
C SER A 150 -4.75 -0.81 -12.04
N PHE A 151 -5.34 -1.91 -11.60
CA PHE A 151 -6.01 -2.00 -10.31
C PHE A 151 -5.05 -1.73 -9.15
N TYR A 152 -3.86 -2.35 -9.14
CA TYR A 152 -2.84 -2.10 -8.12
C TYR A 152 -2.34 -0.65 -8.16
N MET A 153 -2.01 -0.14 -9.36
CA MET A 153 -1.54 1.24 -9.53
C MET A 153 -2.54 2.27 -9.02
N ARG A 154 -3.83 2.08 -9.29
CA ARG A 154 -4.88 2.99 -8.79
C ARG A 154 -5.00 2.99 -7.27
N ILE A 155 -4.86 1.82 -6.62
CA ILE A 155 -4.91 1.73 -5.15
C ILE A 155 -3.69 2.38 -4.52
N LEU A 156 -2.48 2.08 -5.03
CA LEU A 156 -1.25 2.70 -4.52
C LEU A 156 -1.26 4.22 -4.72
N ARG A 157 -1.72 4.70 -5.88
CA ARG A 157 -1.91 6.13 -6.15
C ARG A 157 -2.89 6.78 -5.17
N ALA A 158 -4.03 6.13 -4.92
CA ALA A 158 -5.01 6.64 -3.96
C ALA A 158 -4.44 6.70 -2.54
N THR A 159 -3.61 5.73 -2.15
CA THR A 159 -2.90 5.74 -0.87
C THR A 159 -1.89 6.87 -0.79
N TYR A 160 -1.06 7.04 -1.83
CA TYR A 160 -0.07 8.13 -1.90
C TYR A 160 -0.73 9.51 -1.84
N ASN A 161 -1.81 9.72 -2.61
CA ASN A 161 -2.55 10.98 -2.58
C ASN A 161 -3.12 11.31 -1.20
N ARG A 162 -3.57 10.30 -0.44
CA ARG A 162 -3.99 10.51 0.96
C ARG A 162 -2.82 10.93 1.87
N ALA A 163 -1.60 10.46 1.59
CA ALA A 163 -0.43 10.94 2.33
C ALA A 163 -0.10 12.39 1.97
N VAL A 164 -0.28 12.79 0.72
CA VAL A 164 -0.16 14.19 0.28
C VAL A 164 -1.23 15.07 0.94
N GLU A 165 -2.49 14.62 0.95
CA GLU A 165 -3.61 15.33 1.62
C GLU A 165 -3.38 15.52 3.13
N LYS A 166 -2.66 14.60 3.76
CA LYS A 166 -2.24 14.69 5.18
C LYS A 166 -0.93 15.45 5.37
N GLU A 167 -0.39 16.06 4.32
CA GLU A 167 0.87 16.82 4.35
C GLU A 167 2.10 15.99 4.80
N LEU A 168 2.02 14.66 4.72
CA LEU A 168 3.13 13.76 5.06
C LEU A 168 4.22 13.73 3.99
N VAL A 169 3.89 14.12 2.77
CA VAL A 169 4.80 14.19 1.62
C VAL A 169 4.32 15.22 0.61
N THR A 170 5.25 15.91 -0.05
CA THR A 170 4.96 16.81 -1.16
C THR A 170 4.60 16.01 -2.42
N GLN A 171 3.60 16.47 -3.18
CA GLN A 171 3.16 15.81 -4.41
C GLN A 171 4.26 15.78 -5.48
N ARG A 172 4.63 14.58 -5.95
CA ARG A 172 5.63 14.35 -7.01
C ARG A 172 5.08 13.60 -8.21
N PHE A 173 3.78 13.25 -8.21
CA PHE A 173 3.09 12.51 -9.26
C PHE A 173 3.75 11.18 -9.69
N PRO A 174 4.14 10.29 -8.76
CA PRO A 174 4.91 9.08 -9.07
C PRO A 174 4.17 8.11 -10.02
N PHE A 175 2.86 8.20 -10.13
CA PHE A 175 2.01 7.34 -10.96
C PHE A 175 1.67 7.94 -12.33
N LYS A 176 2.38 9.01 -12.77
CA LYS A 176 2.07 9.71 -14.02
C LYS A 176 2.31 8.85 -15.26
N TYR A 177 3.34 8.02 -15.24
CA TYR A 177 3.83 7.29 -16.41
C TYR A 177 3.49 5.80 -16.42
N VAL A 178 2.67 5.33 -15.49
CA VAL A 178 2.27 3.92 -15.41
C VAL A 178 0.83 3.70 -15.86
N TYR A 179 0.54 2.47 -16.25
CA TYR A 179 -0.78 2.12 -16.75
C TYR A 179 -1.84 2.13 -15.65
N THR A 180 -2.84 2.99 -15.81
CA THR A 180 -4.01 3.10 -14.91
C THR A 180 -5.34 3.01 -15.67
N GLY A 181 -5.29 2.61 -16.95
CA GLY A 181 -6.44 2.46 -17.83
C GLY A 181 -7.23 1.17 -17.58
N VAL A 182 -8.17 0.90 -18.48
CA VAL A 182 -8.95 -0.34 -18.52
C VAL A 182 -8.75 -0.97 -19.88
N GLU A 183 -8.15 -2.16 -19.90
CA GLU A 183 -8.00 -2.94 -21.11
C GLU A 183 -9.33 -3.62 -21.46
N ARG A 184 -9.64 -3.66 -22.74
CA ARG A 184 -10.85 -4.36 -23.21
C ARG A 184 -10.71 -5.85 -22.95
N THR A 185 -11.65 -6.40 -22.22
CA THR A 185 -11.76 -7.84 -22.03
C THR A 185 -12.63 -8.47 -23.11
N THR A 186 -12.36 -9.71 -23.45
CA THR A 186 -13.20 -10.48 -24.36
C THR A 186 -14.62 -10.58 -23.78
N LYS A 187 -15.59 -10.05 -24.50
CA LYS A 187 -17.00 -10.18 -24.11
C LYS A 187 -17.43 -11.64 -24.23
N ARG A 188 -17.88 -12.22 -23.14
CA ARG A 188 -18.39 -13.61 -23.08
C ARG A 188 -19.92 -13.66 -23.20
N ALA A 189 -20.54 -12.62 -23.76
CA ALA A 189 -21.96 -12.62 -24.01
C ALA A 189 -22.34 -13.72 -25.04
N VAL A 190 -23.33 -14.50 -24.70
CA VAL A 190 -23.85 -15.55 -25.58
C VAL A 190 -25.15 -15.11 -26.27
N PRO A 191 -25.43 -15.54 -27.50
CA PRO A 191 -26.67 -15.23 -28.18
C PRO A 191 -27.87 -15.80 -27.43
N LEU A 192 -29.04 -15.17 -27.60
CA LEU A 192 -30.30 -15.63 -26.99
C LEU A 192 -30.66 -17.09 -27.35
N ARG A 193 -30.25 -17.54 -28.57
CA ARG A 193 -30.38 -18.94 -28.98
C ARG A 193 -29.77 -19.91 -27.98
N VAL A 194 -28.56 -19.60 -27.48
CA VAL A 194 -27.85 -20.43 -26.49
C VAL A 194 -28.62 -20.47 -25.17
N MET A 195 -29.17 -19.35 -24.73
CA MET A 195 -30.01 -19.31 -23.52
C MET A 195 -31.28 -20.17 -23.66
N LYS A 196 -31.92 -20.17 -24.85
CA LYS A 196 -33.06 -21.04 -25.13
C LYS A 196 -32.66 -22.52 -25.12
N GLN A 197 -31.51 -22.88 -25.69
CA GLN A 197 -30.97 -24.25 -25.68
C GLN A 197 -30.66 -24.70 -24.24
N LEU A 198 -30.00 -23.86 -23.44
CA LEU A 198 -29.71 -24.16 -22.02
C LEU A 198 -31.01 -24.45 -21.23
N ARG A 199 -32.06 -23.69 -21.47
CA ARG A 199 -33.35 -23.92 -20.81
C ARG A 199 -33.94 -25.28 -21.12
N MET A 200 -33.73 -25.80 -22.34
CA MET A 200 -34.31 -27.05 -22.81
C MET A 200 -33.46 -28.28 -22.45
N LEU A 201 -32.26 -28.10 -21.87
CA LEU A 201 -31.39 -29.22 -21.48
C LEU A 201 -32.05 -30.05 -20.38
N ASP A 202 -32.16 -31.36 -20.60
CA ASP A 202 -32.49 -32.28 -19.52
C ASP A 202 -31.20 -32.56 -18.68
N LEU A 203 -31.23 -32.13 -17.46
CA LEU A 203 -30.12 -32.26 -16.50
C LEU A 203 -30.62 -32.99 -15.22
N SER A 204 -31.66 -33.79 -15.32
CA SER A 204 -32.27 -34.54 -14.19
C SER A 204 -31.23 -35.41 -13.43
N ILE A 205 -30.33 -36.07 -14.18
CA ILE A 205 -29.28 -36.91 -13.64
C ILE A 205 -28.01 -36.15 -13.14
N TYR A 206 -27.96 -34.82 -13.31
CA TYR A 206 -26.84 -33.95 -12.92
C TYR A 206 -27.31 -32.80 -12.02
N PRO A 207 -27.59 -33.02 -10.71
CA PRO A 207 -28.19 -32.02 -9.84
C PRO A 207 -27.42 -30.71 -9.78
N ALA A 208 -26.07 -30.77 -9.70
CA ALA A 208 -25.20 -29.59 -9.65
C ALA A 208 -25.27 -28.77 -10.94
N LYS A 209 -25.26 -29.39 -12.11
CA LYS A 209 -25.40 -28.72 -13.40
C LYS A 209 -26.80 -28.12 -13.58
N ARG A 210 -27.83 -28.82 -13.12
CA ARG A 210 -29.22 -28.33 -13.10
C ARG A 210 -29.33 -27.06 -12.27
N PHE A 211 -28.80 -27.09 -11.04
CA PHE A 211 -28.78 -25.91 -10.18
C PHE A 211 -28.04 -24.73 -10.83
N ALA A 212 -26.85 -24.94 -11.39
CA ALA A 212 -26.07 -23.90 -12.07
C ALA A 212 -26.85 -23.32 -13.26
N ARG A 213 -27.53 -24.15 -14.09
CA ARG A 213 -28.40 -23.71 -15.18
C ARG A 213 -29.51 -22.85 -14.64
N ASP A 214 -30.23 -23.31 -13.61
CA ASP A 214 -31.39 -22.62 -13.07
C ASP A 214 -31.02 -21.26 -12.47
N MET A 215 -29.87 -21.17 -11.79
CA MET A 215 -29.30 -19.91 -11.30
C MET A 215 -28.90 -18.95 -12.43
N LEU A 216 -28.31 -19.47 -13.51
CA LEU A 216 -27.99 -18.68 -14.71
C LEU A 216 -29.26 -18.12 -15.37
N LEU A 217 -30.30 -18.97 -15.56
CA LEU A 217 -31.57 -18.56 -16.12
C LEU A 217 -32.29 -17.54 -15.23
N PHE A 218 -32.24 -17.74 -13.91
CA PHE A 218 -32.83 -16.79 -12.97
C PHE A 218 -32.10 -15.42 -13.09
N SER A 219 -30.77 -15.40 -13.08
CA SER A 219 -30.01 -14.18 -13.30
C SER A 219 -30.36 -13.51 -14.64
N PHE A 220 -30.48 -14.28 -15.70
CA PHE A 220 -30.85 -13.78 -17.03
C PHE A 220 -32.26 -13.13 -17.04
N TYR A 221 -33.26 -13.78 -16.47
CA TYR A 221 -34.61 -13.24 -16.41
C TYR A 221 -34.79 -12.06 -15.46
N THR A 222 -33.92 -11.96 -14.44
CA THR A 222 -33.85 -10.82 -13.52
C THR A 222 -32.86 -9.72 -13.98
N ARG A 223 -32.54 -9.68 -15.31
CA ARG A 223 -31.70 -8.67 -15.95
C ARG A 223 -30.26 -8.62 -15.40
N GLY A 224 -29.69 -9.76 -15.04
CA GLY A 224 -28.29 -9.85 -14.58
C GLY A 224 -28.12 -9.68 -13.08
N MET A 225 -29.12 -10.07 -12.28
CA MET A 225 -28.99 -10.09 -10.82
C MET A 225 -27.75 -10.88 -10.42
N SER A 226 -26.94 -10.31 -9.54
CA SER A 226 -25.70 -10.96 -9.09
C SER A 226 -26.00 -12.17 -8.20
N MET A 227 -25.04 -13.13 -8.13
CA MET A 227 -25.18 -14.31 -7.25
C MET A 227 -25.32 -13.89 -5.77
N VAL A 228 -24.69 -12.80 -5.36
CA VAL A 228 -24.80 -12.27 -4.00
C VAL A 228 -26.23 -11.76 -3.74
N ASP A 229 -26.77 -10.98 -4.67
CA ASP A 229 -28.13 -10.46 -4.53
C ASP A 229 -29.17 -11.60 -4.53
N MET A 230 -28.98 -12.63 -5.36
CA MET A 230 -29.81 -13.82 -5.35
C MET A 230 -29.78 -14.56 -4.02
N ALA A 231 -28.58 -14.67 -3.39
CA ALA A 231 -28.41 -15.33 -2.09
C ALA A 231 -29.13 -14.59 -0.94
N PHE A 232 -29.31 -13.28 -1.07
CA PHE A 232 -30.01 -12.45 -0.08
C PHE A 232 -31.48 -12.15 -0.46
N LEU A 233 -31.95 -12.69 -1.57
CA LEU A 233 -33.35 -12.49 -2.01
C LEU A 233 -34.29 -13.14 -1.00
N ARG A 234 -35.22 -12.35 -0.47
CA ARG A 234 -36.29 -12.84 0.42
C ARG A 234 -37.63 -12.76 -0.28
N LYS A 235 -38.43 -13.82 -0.14
CA LYS A 235 -39.81 -13.78 -0.52
C LYS A 235 -40.55 -12.84 0.47
N LYS A 236 -41.15 -11.76 -0.01
CA LYS A 236 -42.15 -11.05 0.78
C LYS A 236 -43.46 -11.77 0.61
N ASP A 237 -44.09 -12.13 1.71
CA ASP A 237 -45.44 -12.66 1.75
C ASP A 237 -46.43 -11.60 1.29
#